data_e603fbb64db18b6fc28d401bf7e47bd4
#
_entry.id   e603fbb64db18b6fc28d401bf7e47bd4
#
_cell.length_a   1.000
_cell.length_b   1.000
_cell.length_c   1.000
_cell.angle_alpha   90.00
_cell.angle_beta   90.00
_cell.angle_gamma   90.00
#
_symmetry.space_group_name_H-M   'P 1'
#
loop_
_entity.id
_entity.type
_entity.pdbx_description
1 polymer ?
#
loop_
_entity_poly.entity_id
_entity_poly.type
_entity_poly.pdbx_seq_one_letter_code
_entity_poly.pdbx_strand_id
1 'polypeptide(L)'
;MNDREREAYLSRIGYEGELRTDKKCLEKIMELHLCSIPFENLEVFDEGRIPSLRSEDIYEKIIVRKRGGYCFELNKLFYEFLKALDFRVIPVAVRILWNREELPPVLHRATLVIFEEGSYYCDVGYGGSGPKKPVLMKDGIHREKNGWYRVNMKPGNTNGEILVERKKEEKYLPILRLSQIPAVEADFELLNFYCAKSPDVLFTRKRVVSICRPEGSVALTGDVLTIQKEDGSIETKISDSEETIRLWMEHYFGLEFLQI
;
A
#
# COMPACT_ATOMS: atom_id res chain seq x y z
N MET A 1 0.12 -18.82 -6.24
CA MET A 1 0.55 -19.11 -4.85
C MET A 1 0.03 -20.49 -4.45
N ASN A 2 0.91 -21.41 -4.03
CA ASN A 2 0.57 -22.75 -3.56
C ASN A 2 0.22 -22.76 -2.06
N ASP A 3 -0.16 -23.93 -1.50
CA ASP A 3 -0.60 -24.05 -0.10
C ASP A 3 0.50 -23.64 0.90
N ARG A 4 1.74 -24.08 0.70
CA ARG A 4 2.88 -23.73 1.56
C ARG A 4 3.17 -22.23 1.52
N GLU A 5 3.07 -21.61 0.38
CA GLU A 5 3.25 -20.16 0.23
C GLU A 5 2.14 -19.38 0.92
N ARG A 6 0.88 -19.87 0.87
CA ARG A 6 -0.25 -19.27 1.60
C ARG A 6 -0.05 -19.34 3.11
N GLU A 7 0.36 -20.50 3.63
CA GLU A 7 0.66 -20.68 5.06
C GLU A 7 1.80 -19.75 5.50
N ALA A 8 2.85 -19.62 4.71
CA ALA A 8 3.96 -18.73 5.03
C ALA A 8 3.53 -17.24 4.99
N TYR A 9 2.67 -16.85 4.04
CA TYR A 9 2.10 -15.51 4.02
C TYR A 9 1.24 -15.23 5.27
N LEU A 10 0.36 -16.16 5.67
CA LEU A 10 -0.47 -16.06 6.88
C LEU A 10 0.39 -15.94 8.14
N SER A 11 1.45 -16.76 8.22
CA SER A 11 2.42 -16.69 9.31
C SER A 11 3.15 -15.32 9.34
N ARG A 12 3.53 -14.80 8.17
CA ARG A 12 4.21 -13.49 8.03
C ARG A 12 3.35 -12.33 8.56
N ILE A 13 2.04 -12.39 8.35
CA ILE A 13 1.10 -11.36 8.83
C ILE A 13 0.49 -11.68 10.20
N GLY A 14 0.79 -12.83 10.80
CA GLY A 14 0.26 -13.24 12.10
C GLY A 14 -1.25 -13.51 12.05
N TYR A 15 -1.76 -14.08 10.95
CA TYR A 15 -3.17 -14.40 10.84
C TYR A 15 -3.51 -15.67 11.62
N GLU A 16 -4.45 -15.55 12.53
CA GLU A 16 -5.03 -16.66 13.29
C GLU A 16 -6.55 -16.70 13.03
N GLY A 17 -7.06 -17.87 12.76
CA GLY A 17 -8.48 -18.11 12.55
C GLY A 17 -8.82 -18.86 11.28
N GLU A 18 -10.11 -19.08 11.07
CA GLU A 18 -10.63 -19.75 9.87
C GLU A 18 -10.63 -18.79 8.68
N LEU A 19 -10.11 -19.27 7.55
CA LEU A 19 -10.16 -18.54 6.29
C LEU A 19 -11.54 -18.69 5.64
N ARG A 20 -12.14 -17.56 5.28
CA ARG A 20 -13.41 -17.47 4.56
C ARG A 20 -13.31 -16.46 3.45
N THR A 21 -14.02 -16.70 2.35
CA THR A 21 -14.11 -15.76 1.24
C THR A 21 -15.22 -14.74 1.52
N ASP A 22 -15.09 -14.00 2.63
CA ASP A 22 -16.03 -12.98 3.05
C ASP A 22 -15.33 -11.64 3.39
N LYS A 23 -16.12 -10.59 3.52
CA LYS A 23 -15.64 -9.24 3.79
C LYS A 23 -14.88 -9.14 5.13
N LYS A 24 -15.33 -9.84 6.17
CA LYS A 24 -14.69 -9.79 7.48
C LYS A 24 -13.29 -10.40 7.46
N CYS A 25 -13.13 -11.52 6.75
CA CYS A 25 -11.84 -12.15 6.53
C CYS A 25 -10.92 -11.22 5.71
N LEU A 26 -11.44 -10.62 4.63
CA LEU A 26 -10.71 -9.65 3.81
C LEU A 26 -10.22 -8.43 4.63
N GLU A 27 -11.08 -7.83 5.44
CA GLU A 27 -10.72 -6.72 6.34
C GLU A 27 -9.58 -7.11 7.28
N LYS A 28 -9.68 -8.30 7.90
CA LYS A 28 -8.67 -8.80 8.84
C LYS A 28 -7.32 -9.06 8.16
N ILE A 29 -7.32 -9.68 6.99
CA ILE A 29 -6.09 -9.94 6.21
C ILE A 29 -5.43 -8.62 5.80
N MET A 30 -6.20 -7.65 5.30
CA MET A 30 -5.69 -6.35 4.90
C MET A 30 -5.08 -5.59 6.09
N GLU A 31 -5.76 -5.56 7.23
CA GLU A 31 -5.28 -4.92 8.47
C GLU A 31 -3.95 -5.54 8.94
N LEU A 32 -3.90 -6.87 9.00
CA LEU A 32 -2.70 -7.59 9.43
C LEU A 32 -1.52 -7.40 8.46
N HIS A 33 -1.78 -7.42 7.14
CA HIS A 33 -0.75 -7.11 6.15
C HIS A 33 -0.15 -5.71 6.39
N LEU A 34 -1.00 -4.70 6.50
CA LEU A 34 -0.58 -3.30 6.72
C LEU A 34 0.21 -3.10 8.02
N CYS A 35 -0.05 -3.92 9.05
CA CYS A 35 0.63 -3.86 10.34
C CYS A 35 1.90 -4.71 10.43
N SER A 36 2.09 -5.66 9.50
CA SER A 36 3.19 -6.64 9.57
C SER A 36 4.23 -6.47 8.47
N ILE A 37 3.85 -5.93 7.31
CA ILE A 37 4.71 -5.79 6.14
C ILE A 37 4.89 -4.31 5.83
N PRO A 38 6.09 -3.74 5.97
CA PRO A 38 6.31 -2.33 5.70
C PRO A 38 6.27 -2.02 4.20
N PHE A 39 5.74 -0.83 3.85
CA PHE A 39 6.05 -0.21 2.58
C PHE A 39 7.51 0.26 2.61
N GLU A 40 8.29 -0.03 1.56
CA GLU A 40 9.66 0.47 1.43
C GLU A 40 10.11 0.57 -0.04
N ASN A 41 10.96 1.55 -0.34
CA ASN A 41 11.55 1.75 -1.67
C ASN A 41 13.08 1.58 -1.70
N LEU A 42 13.64 0.80 -0.78
CA LEU A 42 15.09 0.73 -0.57
C LEU A 42 15.84 0.18 -1.79
N GLU A 43 15.27 -0.78 -2.53
CA GLU A 43 15.87 -1.26 -3.78
C GLU A 43 15.99 -0.15 -4.84
N VAL A 44 15.02 0.79 -4.87
CA VAL A 44 15.04 1.92 -5.79
C VAL A 44 16.04 2.97 -5.33
N PHE A 45 15.92 3.41 -4.07
CA PHE A 45 16.70 4.55 -3.57
C PHE A 45 18.13 4.18 -3.22
N ASP A 46 18.32 3.14 -2.40
CA ASP A 46 19.65 2.76 -1.89
C ASP A 46 20.46 1.93 -2.89
N GLU A 47 19.80 1.09 -3.68
CA GLU A 47 20.48 0.15 -4.58
C GLU A 47 20.37 0.56 -6.06
N GLY A 48 19.55 1.58 -6.38
CA GLY A 48 19.35 2.06 -7.75
C GLY A 48 18.74 1.03 -8.70
N ARG A 49 18.12 -0.03 -8.17
CA ARG A 49 17.55 -1.14 -8.94
C ARG A 49 16.08 -0.90 -9.27
N ILE A 50 15.60 -1.60 -10.27
CA ILE A 50 14.17 -1.73 -10.56
C ILE A 50 13.71 -2.98 -9.82
N PRO A 51 12.76 -2.88 -8.86
CA PRO A 51 12.21 -4.05 -8.18
C PRO A 51 11.60 -5.03 -9.17
N SER A 52 11.85 -6.31 -9.00
CA SER A 52 11.24 -7.36 -9.83
C SER A 52 9.76 -7.47 -9.52
N LEU A 53 8.93 -7.62 -10.57
CA LEU A 53 7.51 -7.93 -10.43
C LEU A 53 7.20 -9.42 -10.67
N ARG A 54 8.21 -10.29 -10.71
CA ARG A 54 8.00 -11.74 -10.76
C ARG A 54 7.49 -12.22 -9.39
N SER A 55 6.49 -13.08 -9.40
CA SER A 55 5.85 -13.58 -8.17
C SER A 55 6.84 -14.26 -7.23
N GLU A 56 7.77 -15.03 -7.78
CA GLU A 56 8.80 -15.74 -7.02
C GLU A 56 9.76 -14.76 -6.31
N ASP A 57 10.18 -13.69 -7.00
CA ASP A 57 11.11 -12.69 -6.46
C ASP A 57 10.45 -11.86 -5.36
N ILE A 58 9.17 -11.47 -5.56
CA ILE A 58 8.37 -10.77 -4.56
C ILE A 58 8.17 -11.63 -3.31
N TYR A 59 7.81 -12.90 -3.51
CA TYR A 59 7.63 -13.85 -2.41
C TYR A 59 8.92 -14.04 -1.63
N GLU A 60 10.04 -14.29 -2.31
CA GLU A 60 11.36 -14.42 -1.69
C GLU A 60 11.71 -13.18 -0.88
N LYS A 61 11.55 -11.99 -1.43
CA LYS A 61 11.86 -10.72 -0.76
C LYS A 61 10.97 -10.50 0.47
N ILE A 62 9.65 -10.56 0.31
CA ILE A 62 8.70 -10.10 1.33
C ILE A 62 8.42 -11.17 2.38
N ILE A 63 8.29 -12.43 1.96
CA ILE A 63 7.91 -13.52 2.86
C ILE A 63 9.13 -14.20 3.46
N VAL A 64 10.07 -14.64 2.62
CA VAL A 64 11.23 -15.43 3.08
C VAL A 64 12.25 -14.53 3.79
N ARG A 65 12.69 -13.46 3.13
CA ARG A 65 13.67 -12.49 3.69
C ARG A 65 13.05 -11.43 4.62
N LYS A 66 11.74 -11.48 4.84
CA LYS A 66 11.00 -10.59 5.74
C LYS A 66 11.18 -9.09 5.45
N ARG A 67 11.55 -8.74 4.22
CA ARG A 67 11.61 -7.36 3.74
C ARG A 67 10.19 -6.78 3.56
N GLY A 68 10.13 -5.54 3.20
CA GLY A 68 8.94 -4.90 2.65
C GLY A 68 8.97 -4.85 1.12
N GLY A 69 8.22 -3.93 0.57
CA GLY A 69 8.19 -3.61 -0.84
C GLY A 69 7.40 -2.32 -1.08
N TYR A 70 7.38 -1.83 -2.30
CA TYR A 70 6.53 -0.69 -2.63
C TYR A 70 5.22 -1.12 -3.31
N CYS A 71 4.42 -0.17 -3.77
CA CYS A 71 3.03 -0.42 -4.17
C CYS A 71 2.85 -1.57 -5.19
N PHE A 72 3.75 -1.70 -6.16
CA PHE A 72 3.64 -2.75 -7.18
C PHE A 72 3.88 -4.14 -6.62
N GLU A 73 4.84 -4.29 -5.71
CA GLU A 73 5.18 -5.56 -5.08
C GLU A 73 4.13 -5.96 -4.04
N LEU A 74 3.81 -5.06 -3.09
CA LEU A 74 2.86 -5.33 -2.00
C LEU A 74 1.47 -5.68 -2.53
N ASN A 75 0.94 -4.87 -3.45
CA ASN A 75 -0.39 -5.10 -4.01
C ASN A 75 -0.42 -6.31 -4.96
N LYS A 76 0.70 -6.66 -5.63
CA LYS A 76 0.76 -7.91 -6.40
C LYS A 76 0.73 -9.13 -5.50
N LEU A 77 1.54 -9.14 -4.45
CA LEU A 77 1.56 -10.23 -3.46
C LEU A 77 0.18 -10.43 -2.83
N PHE A 78 -0.47 -9.33 -2.44
CA PHE A 78 -1.80 -9.34 -1.85
C PHE A 78 -2.87 -9.86 -2.84
N TYR A 79 -2.84 -9.38 -4.09
CA TYR A 79 -3.70 -9.86 -5.17
C TYR A 79 -3.57 -11.37 -5.38
N GLU A 80 -2.34 -11.89 -5.47
CA GLU A 80 -2.08 -13.32 -5.68
C GLU A 80 -2.52 -14.16 -4.48
N PHE A 81 -2.34 -13.64 -3.27
CA PHE A 81 -2.80 -14.29 -2.05
C PHE A 81 -4.33 -14.37 -2.01
N LEU A 82 -5.03 -13.27 -2.25
CA LEU A 82 -6.50 -13.27 -2.30
C LEU A 82 -7.05 -14.18 -3.39
N LYS A 83 -6.42 -14.18 -4.57
CA LYS A 83 -6.77 -15.09 -5.66
C LYS A 83 -6.61 -16.56 -5.27
N ALA A 84 -5.57 -16.90 -4.52
CA ALA A 84 -5.33 -18.24 -4.01
C ALA A 84 -6.31 -18.67 -2.89
N LEU A 85 -7.06 -17.73 -2.32
CA LEU A 85 -8.17 -17.93 -1.40
C LEU A 85 -9.55 -17.85 -2.09
N ASP A 86 -9.60 -17.94 -3.41
CA ASP A 86 -10.81 -17.92 -4.25
C ASP A 86 -11.63 -16.60 -4.15
N PHE A 87 -11.03 -15.50 -3.71
CA PHE A 87 -11.65 -14.18 -3.89
C PHE A 87 -11.70 -13.80 -5.38
N ARG A 88 -12.81 -13.23 -5.81
CA ARG A 88 -12.89 -12.60 -7.14
C ARG A 88 -12.15 -11.26 -7.10
N VAL A 89 -10.98 -11.23 -7.70
CA VAL A 89 -10.08 -10.06 -7.66
C VAL A 89 -9.72 -9.58 -9.05
N ILE A 90 -9.59 -8.27 -9.22
CA ILE A 90 -9.04 -7.63 -10.41
C ILE A 90 -7.97 -6.62 -10.03
N PRO A 91 -6.82 -6.60 -10.71
CA PRO A 91 -5.81 -5.59 -10.49
C PRO A 91 -6.22 -4.30 -11.19
N VAL A 92 -6.01 -3.16 -10.57
CA VAL A 92 -6.33 -1.84 -11.13
C VAL A 92 -5.17 -0.88 -11.00
N ALA A 93 -5.04 -0.04 -12.02
CA ALA A 93 -4.08 1.06 -12.03
C ALA A 93 -4.75 2.34 -11.47
N VAL A 94 -4.02 3.06 -10.63
CA VAL A 94 -4.55 4.14 -9.80
C VAL A 94 -3.68 5.40 -9.93
N ARG A 95 -4.30 6.58 -9.87
CA ARG A 95 -3.64 7.88 -9.72
C ARG A 95 -3.67 8.28 -8.26
N ILE A 96 -2.53 8.60 -7.69
CA ILE A 96 -2.42 9.15 -6.33
C ILE A 96 -2.47 10.68 -6.43
N LEU A 97 -3.53 11.27 -5.87
CA LEU A 97 -3.82 12.70 -5.95
C LEU A 97 -3.38 13.48 -4.70
N TRP A 98 -2.92 12.79 -3.66
CA TRP A 98 -2.55 13.41 -2.39
C TRP A 98 -1.54 14.54 -2.56
N ASN A 99 -1.89 15.75 -2.13
CA ASN A 99 -1.08 16.97 -2.25
C ASN A 99 -0.64 17.29 -3.69
N ARG A 100 -1.48 16.99 -4.71
CA ARG A 100 -1.22 17.33 -6.10
C ARG A 100 -2.17 18.41 -6.57
N GLU A 101 -1.63 19.46 -7.19
CA GLU A 101 -2.40 20.52 -7.85
C GLU A 101 -2.80 20.11 -9.26
N GLU A 102 -1.90 19.43 -9.98
CA GLU A 102 -2.13 18.91 -11.32
C GLU A 102 -2.45 17.42 -11.30
N LEU A 103 -3.15 16.95 -12.33
CA LEU A 103 -3.47 15.54 -12.48
C LEU A 103 -2.19 14.73 -12.76
N PRO A 104 -1.73 13.88 -11.82
CA PRO A 104 -0.52 13.11 -12.00
C PRO A 104 -0.74 11.92 -12.95
N PRO A 105 0.33 11.32 -13.48
CA PRO A 105 0.23 10.07 -14.23
C PRO A 105 -0.32 8.93 -13.34
N VAL A 106 -0.78 7.84 -13.97
CA VAL A 106 -1.14 6.60 -13.28
C VAL A 106 0.15 5.91 -12.85
N LEU A 107 0.42 5.84 -11.55
CA LEU A 107 1.70 5.31 -11.02
C LEU A 107 1.49 4.43 -9.77
N HIS A 108 0.32 3.83 -9.64
CA HIS A 108 0.03 3.00 -8.48
C HIS A 108 -0.79 1.78 -8.87
N ARG A 109 -0.56 0.66 -8.17
CA ARG A 109 -1.28 -0.60 -8.30
C ARG A 109 -2.15 -0.79 -7.06
N ALA A 110 -3.41 -1.24 -7.27
CA ALA A 110 -4.30 -1.69 -6.20
C ALA A 110 -5.11 -2.90 -6.67
N THR A 111 -5.98 -3.42 -5.80
CA THR A 111 -6.85 -4.55 -6.09
C THR A 111 -8.31 -4.18 -5.83
N LEU A 112 -9.20 -4.53 -6.74
CA LEU A 112 -10.63 -4.58 -6.47
C LEU A 112 -11.03 -6.02 -6.15
N VAL A 113 -11.77 -6.19 -5.05
CA VAL A 113 -12.37 -7.46 -4.63
C VAL A 113 -13.87 -7.38 -4.89
N ILE A 114 -14.40 -8.35 -5.61
CA ILE A 114 -15.78 -8.35 -6.10
C ILE A 114 -16.65 -9.23 -5.22
N PHE A 115 -17.67 -8.65 -4.60
CA PHE A 115 -18.75 -9.32 -3.90
C PHE A 115 -20.09 -9.07 -4.59
N GLU A 116 -21.16 -9.70 -4.12
CA GLU A 116 -22.51 -9.53 -4.69
C GLU A 116 -23.01 -8.08 -4.57
N GLU A 117 -22.69 -7.40 -3.47
CA GLU A 117 -23.08 -6.01 -3.22
C GLU A 117 -22.24 -4.96 -3.97
N GLY A 118 -21.14 -5.38 -4.62
CA GLY A 118 -20.27 -4.49 -5.41
C GLY A 118 -18.78 -4.76 -5.27
N SER A 119 -17.97 -3.87 -5.84
CA SER A 119 -16.51 -3.95 -5.79
C SER A 119 -15.94 -3.16 -4.61
N TYR A 120 -14.94 -3.73 -3.95
CA TYR A 120 -14.21 -3.10 -2.85
C TYR A 120 -12.78 -2.78 -3.26
N TYR A 121 -12.39 -1.53 -3.12
CA TYR A 121 -11.00 -1.11 -3.27
C TYR A 121 -10.18 -1.57 -2.07
N CYS A 122 -9.13 -2.32 -2.34
CA CYS A 122 -8.18 -2.83 -1.36
C CYS A 122 -6.77 -2.42 -1.76
N ASP A 123 -6.02 -1.83 -0.84
CA ASP A 123 -4.69 -1.30 -1.09
C ASP A 123 -3.79 -1.47 0.13
N VAL A 124 -2.81 -2.32 0.00
CA VAL A 124 -1.80 -2.57 1.05
C VAL A 124 -0.46 -1.88 0.76
N GLY A 125 -0.39 -1.15 -0.36
CA GLY A 125 0.82 -0.47 -0.83
C GLY A 125 0.68 1.06 -0.97
N TYR A 126 -0.35 1.70 -0.39
CA TYR A 126 -0.50 3.15 -0.47
C TYR A 126 0.61 3.90 0.29
N GLY A 127 1.12 3.31 1.38
CA GLY A 127 2.26 3.84 2.12
C GLY A 127 2.00 5.12 2.92
N GLY A 128 0.75 5.49 3.18
CA GLY A 128 0.44 6.77 3.83
C GLY A 128 -1.00 6.89 4.33
N SER A 129 -1.63 8.03 4.01
CA SER A 129 -2.95 8.40 4.51
C SER A 129 -4.14 7.75 3.78
N GLY A 130 -3.90 6.68 3.02
CA GLY A 130 -4.94 5.92 2.34
C GLY A 130 -5.83 5.11 3.27
N PRO A 131 -6.95 4.56 2.76
CA PRO A 131 -7.83 3.66 3.50
C PRO A 131 -7.07 2.44 4.02
N LYS A 132 -7.40 2.02 5.24
CA LYS A 132 -6.80 0.84 5.88
C LYS A 132 -7.73 -0.37 5.86
N LYS A 133 -8.94 -0.18 5.36
CA LYS A 133 -9.96 -1.22 5.17
C LYS A 133 -10.46 -1.22 3.73
N PRO A 134 -11.08 -2.32 3.26
CA PRO A 134 -11.74 -2.37 1.97
C PRO A 134 -12.82 -1.29 1.83
N VAL A 135 -12.74 -0.44 0.80
CA VAL A 135 -13.69 0.65 0.54
C VAL A 135 -14.66 0.25 -0.56
N LEU A 136 -15.95 0.19 -0.24
CA LEU A 136 -16.99 -0.09 -1.24
C LEU A 136 -17.02 1.01 -2.31
N MET A 137 -16.86 0.65 -3.57
CA MET A 137 -16.91 1.55 -4.72
C MET A 137 -18.37 1.88 -5.07
N LYS A 138 -18.99 2.68 -4.21
CA LYS A 138 -20.35 3.20 -4.30
C LYS A 138 -20.38 4.60 -3.69
N ASP A 139 -21.18 5.50 -4.28
CA ASP A 139 -21.34 6.86 -3.72
C ASP A 139 -21.68 6.81 -2.23
N GLY A 140 -20.89 7.51 -1.43
CA GLY A 140 -21.09 7.52 0.03
C GLY A 140 -19.86 7.84 0.83
N ILE A 141 -20.02 7.78 2.16
CA ILE A 141 -18.96 8.01 3.14
C ILE A 141 -18.59 6.71 3.84
N HIS A 142 -17.31 6.39 3.78
CA HIS A 142 -16.68 5.30 4.49
C HIS A 142 -15.90 5.85 5.69
N ARG A 143 -16.14 5.26 6.88
CA ARG A 143 -15.55 5.73 8.14
C ARG A 143 -14.61 4.68 8.70
N GLU A 144 -13.39 5.08 8.99
CA GLU A 144 -12.37 4.29 9.65
C GLU A 144 -11.80 5.03 10.86
N LYS A 145 -11.07 4.34 11.72
CA LYS A 145 -10.35 4.96 12.85
C LYS A 145 -9.36 6.03 12.37
N ASN A 146 -8.66 5.77 11.26
CA ASN A 146 -7.63 6.66 10.70
C ASN A 146 -8.18 7.79 9.83
N GLY A 147 -9.50 7.88 9.61
CA GLY A 147 -10.10 8.95 8.82
C GLY A 147 -11.43 8.60 8.15
N TRP A 148 -12.02 9.59 7.53
CA TRP A 148 -13.24 9.46 6.78
C TRP A 148 -12.95 9.64 5.30
N TYR A 149 -13.50 8.76 4.48
CA TYR A 149 -13.33 8.75 3.04
C TYR A 149 -14.68 8.91 2.36
N ARG A 150 -14.70 9.66 1.26
CA ARG A 150 -15.88 9.81 0.40
C ARG A 150 -15.57 9.22 -0.96
N VAL A 151 -16.44 8.32 -1.42
CA VAL A 151 -16.40 7.79 -2.79
C VAL A 151 -17.37 8.60 -3.63
N ASN A 152 -16.90 9.05 -4.79
CA ASN A 152 -17.69 9.71 -5.81
C ASN A 152 -17.53 8.93 -7.13
N MET A 153 -18.61 8.27 -7.55
CA MET A 153 -18.62 7.42 -8.75
C MET A 153 -18.68 8.20 -10.06
N LYS A 154 -19.09 9.46 -10.01
CA LYS A 154 -19.24 10.32 -11.19
C LYS A 154 -18.73 11.74 -10.92
N PRO A 155 -17.45 11.91 -10.66
CA PRO A 155 -16.89 13.19 -10.26
C PRO A 155 -16.68 14.13 -11.47
N GLY A 156 -17.74 14.54 -12.18
CA GLY A 156 -17.61 15.47 -13.31
C GLY A 156 -16.70 14.94 -14.42
N ASN A 157 -15.91 15.79 -15.07
CA ASN A 157 -15.06 15.49 -16.24
C ASN A 157 -13.93 14.45 -16.00
N THR A 158 -14.27 13.24 -15.58
CA THR A 158 -13.28 12.21 -15.21
C THR A 158 -13.26 10.99 -16.14
N ASN A 159 -13.92 11.04 -17.28
CA ASN A 159 -13.99 9.92 -18.24
C ASN A 159 -14.39 8.56 -17.59
N GLY A 160 -15.29 8.59 -16.60
CA GLY A 160 -15.75 7.39 -15.90
C GLY A 160 -14.83 6.91 -14.77
N GLU A 161 -13.76 7.63 -14.44
CA GLU A 161 -12.94 7.33 -13.28
C GLU A 161 -13.68 7.69 -11.98
N ILE A 162 -13.48 6.86 -10.95
CA ILE A 162 -14.01 7.05 -9.60
C ILE A 162 -13.03 7.90 -8.81
N LEU A 163 -13.54 8.85 -8.03
CA LEU A 163 -12.76 9.67 -7.12
C LEU A 163 -12.95 9.18 -5.68
N VAL A 164 -11.84 8.98 -4.96
CA VAL A 164 -11.87 8.79 -3.51
C VAL A 164 -11.18 9.98 -2.86
N GLU A 165 -11.85 10.53 -1.86
CA GLU A 165 -11.45 11.72 -1.13
C GLU A 165 -11.31 11.39 0.35
N ARG A 166 -10.42 12.08 1.05
CA ARG A 166 -10.26 11.99 2.50
C ARG A 166 -10.72 13.28 3.19
N LYS A 167 -11.47 13.17 4.27
CA LYS A 167 -11.83 14.32 5.10
C LYS A 167 -10.60 14.88 5.80
N LYS A 168 -10.34 16.17 5.60
CA LYS A 168 -9.37 16.95 6.36
C LYS A 168 -10.09 18.19 6.87
N GLU A 169 -10.19 18.31 8.19
CA GLU A 169 -11.04 19.32 8.82
C GLU A 169 -12.49 19.22 8.30
N GLU A 170 -13.06 20.29 7.74
CA GLU A 170 -14.42 20.29 7.20
C GLU A 170 -14.49 20.02 5.68
N LYS A 171 -13.35 19.74 5.01
CA LYS A 171 -13.28 19.54 3.56
C LYS A 171 -12.91 18.09 3.22
N TYR A 172 -13.39 17.63 2.07
CA TYR A 172 -12.95 16.40 1.45
C TYR A 172 -11.92 16.73 0.36
N LEU A 173 -10.71 16.19 0.51
CA LEU A 173 -9.61 16.40 -0.43
C LEU A 173 -9.37 15.13 -1.25
N PRO A 174 -9.18 15.25 -2.57
CA PRO A 174 -8.86 14.12 -3.43
C PRO A 174 -7.61 13.38 -2.96
N ILE A 175 -7.68 12.05 -2.86
CA ILE A 175 -6.52 11.23 -2.52
C ILE A 175 -6.16 10.24 -3.61
N LEU A 176 -7.14 9.71 -4.32
CA LEU A 176 -6.89 8.79 -5.44
C LEU A 176 -8.04 8.83 -6.47
N ARG A 177 -7.70 8.46 -7.69
CA ARG A 177 -8.62 8.29 -8.80
C ARG A 177 -8.31 6.98 -9.52
N LEU A 178 -9.35 6.21 -9.83
CA LEU A 178 -9.20 4.91 -10.49
C LEU A 178 -10.35 4.62 -11.44
N SER A 179 -10.06 3.76 -12.42
CA SER A 179 -11.08 3.06 -13.23
C SER A 179 -11.29 1.65 -12.68
N GLN A 180 -12.50 1.08 -12.84
CA GLN A 180 -12.74 -0.33 -12.55
C GLN A 180 -12.37 -1.27 -13.72
N ILE A 181 -11.73 -0.75 -14.76
CA ILE A 181 -11.20 -1.54 -15.87
C ILE A 181 -9.99 -2.32 -15.37
N PRO A 182 -9.96 -3.66 -15.56
CA PRO A 182 -8.81 -4.45 -15.17
C PRO A 182 -7.55 -4.01 -15.92
N ALA A 183 -6.46 -3.79 -15.19
CA ALA A 183 -5.13 -3.66 -15.77
C ALA A 183 -4.51 -5.04 -16.02
N VAL A 184 -3.56 -5.13 -16.93
CA VAL A 184 -2.77 -6.35 -17.16
C VAL A 184 -1.39 -6.22 -16.55
N GLU A 185 -0.71 -7.35 -16.28
CA GLU A 185 0.60 -7.33 -15.64
C GLU A 185 1.64 -6.49 -16.42
N ALA A 186 1.57 -6.52 -17.76
CA ALA A 186 2.47 -5.75 -18.62
C ALA A 186 2.34 -4.23 -18.42
N ASP A 187 1.16 -3.72 -18.04
CA ASP A 187 0.97 -2.30 -17.75
C ASP A 187 1.81 -1.89 -16.51
N PHE A 188 1.84 -2.76 -15.50
CA PHE A 188 2.57 -2.49 -14.27
C PHE A 188 4.09 -2.52 -14.45
N GLU A 189 4.62 -3.26 -15.42
CA GLU A 189 6.07 -3.26 -15.74
C GLU A 189 6.55 -1.86 -16.18
N LEU A 190 5.77 -1.19 -17.05
CA LEU A 190 6.08 0.16 -17.50
C LEU A 190 5.98 1.18 -16.35
N LEU A 191 4.93 1.06 -15.53
CA LEU A 191 4.72 1.94 -14.37
C LEU A 191 5.82 1.75 -13.32
N ASN A 192 6.22 0.50 -13.08
CA ASN A 192 7.31 0.12 -12.20
C ASN A 192 8.63 0.72 -12.66
N PHE A 193 8.95 0.56 -13.95
CA PHE A 193 10.16 1.15 -14.55
C PHE A 193 10.18 2.67 -14.35
N TYR A 194 9.07 3.36 -14.64
CA TYR A 194 8.97 4.80 -14.46
C TYR A 194 9.17 5.22 -13.01
N CYS A 195 8.50 4.54 -12.07
CA CYS A 195 8.62 4.81 -10.63
C CYS A 195 10.04 4.59 -10.08
N ALA A 196 10.77 3.63 -10.66
CA ALA A 196 12.11 3.28 -10.20
C ALA A 196 13.22 4.10 -10.86
N LYS A 197 12.94 4.82 -11.97
CA LYS A 197 13.98 5.50 -12.76
C LYS A 197 13.73 6.98 -13.02
N SER A 198 12.49 7.45 -12.96
CA SER A 198 12.21 8.86 -13.22
C SER A 198 12.70 9.77 -12.08
N PRO A 199 13.46 10.83 -12.38
CA PRO A 199 13.90 11.81 -11.38
C PRO A 199 12.74 12.63 -10.80
N ASP A 200 11.54 12.59 -11.40
CA ASP A 200 10.37 13.31 -10.95
C ASP A 200 9.59 12.55 -9.88
N VAL A 201 9.91 11.26 -9.66
CA VAL A 201 9.27 10.42 -8.67
C VAL A 201 10.01 10.51 -7.33
N LEU A 202 9.23 10.58 -6.24
CA LEU A 202 9.78 10.68 -4.88
C LEU A 202 10.73 9.52 -4.54
N PHE A 203 10.44 8.32 -5.05
CA PHE A 203 11.17 7.10 -4.71
C PHE A 203 12.61 7.06 -5.20
N THR A 204 12.95 7.84 -6.24
CA THR A 204 14.34 7.99 -6.73
C THR A 204 15.13 9.07 -5.99
N ARG A 205 14.43 9.91 -5.21
CA ARG A 205 15.02 11.09 -4.54
C ARG A 205 15.10 10.95 -3.03
N LYS A 206 14.24 10.14 -2.42
CA LYS A 206 14.20 9.97 -0.97
C LYS A 206 13.87 8.54 -0.60
N ARG A 207 14.48 8.08 0.48
CA ARG A 207 14.07 6.87 1.18
C ARG A 207 12.68 7.07 1.77
N VAL A 208 11.77 6.13 1.54
CA VAL A 208 10.40 6.15 2.08
C VAL A 208 10.12 4.77 2.66
N VAL A 209 9.91 4.71 3.96
CA VAL A 209 9.52 3.48 4.66
C VAL A 209 8.32 3.81 5.54
N SER A 210 7.29 2.97 5.55
CA SER A 210 6.14 3.18 6.43
C SER A 210 5.46 1.89 6.82
N ILE A 211 4.85 1.89 8.01
CA ILE A 211 4.08 0.75 8.52
C ILE A 211 2.91 1.25 9.36
N CYS A 212 1.78 0.55 9.28
CA CYS A 212 0.68 0.77 10.21
C CYS A 212 0.97 0.11 11.55
N ARG A 213 0.35 0.63 12.61
CA ARG A 213 0.32 0.05 13.95
C ARG A 213 -1.12 0.05 14.44
N PRO A 214 -1.50 -0.82 15.37
CA PRO A 214 -2.84 -0.78 15.97
C PRO A 214 -3.19 0.59 16.56
N GLU A 215 -2.18 1.27 17.11
CA GLU A 215 -2.26 2.59 17.74
C GLU A 215 -1.83 3.76 16.84
N GLY A 216 -1.69 3.54 15.50
CA GLY A 216 -1.33 4.64 14.59
C GLY A 216 -0.49 4.23 13.39
N SER A 217 0.60 4.95 13.13
CA SER A 217 1.53 4.63 12.03
C SER A 217 2.90 5.21 12.28
N VAL A 218 3.91 4.61 11.65
CA VAL A 218 5.29 5.12 11.63
C VAL A 218 5.72 5.28 10.18
N ALA A 219 6.37 6.39 9.87
CA ALA A 219 6.90 6.68 8.54
C ALA A 219 8.29 7.32 8.64
N LEU A 220 9.21 6.87 7.82
CA LEU A 220 10.51 7.47 7.56
C LEU A 220 10.52 8.04 6.15
N THR A 221 10.84 9.32 6.01
CA THR A 221 11.00 9.97 4.69
C THR A 221 12.31 10.74 4.68
N GLY A 222 13.30 10.22 3.94
CA GLY A 222 14.68 10.71 4.00
C GLY A 222 15.25 10.49 5.40
N ASP A 223 15.55 11.60 6.07
CA ASP A 223 16.11 11.69 7.43
C ASP A 223 15.06 11.93 8.53
N VAL A 224 13.77 12.03 8.16
CA VAL A 224 12.68 12.39 9.07
C VAL A 224 11.84 11.17 9.42
N LEU A 225 11.83 10.78 10.69
CA LEU A 225 10.91 9.78 11.25
C LEU A 225 9.69 10.47 11.84
N THR A 226 8.51 10.06 11.43
CA THR A 226 7.22 10.56 11.91
C THR A 226 6.45 9.42 12.56
N ILE A 227 6.04 9.60 13.81
CA ILE A 227 5.21 8.64 14.55
C ILE A 227 3.85 9.31 14.80
N GLN A 228 2.81 8.80 14.18
CA GLN A 228 1.44 9.25 14.38
C GLN A 228 0.74 8.29 15.34
N LYS A 229 0.16 8.80 16.42
CA LYS A 229 -0.59 8.02 17.41
C LYS A 229 -2.09 8.00 17.11
N GLU A 230 -2.85 7.13 17.79
CA GLU A 230 -4.29 6.96 17.60
C GLU A 230 -5.08 8.25 17.91
N ASP A 231 -4.63 9.04 18.87
CA ASP A 231 -5.23 10.34 19.23
C ASP A 231 -4.96 11.44 18.20
N GLY A 232 -4.24 11.13 17.11
CA GLY A 232 -3.86 12.06 16.05
C GLY A 232 -2.62 12.88 16.36
N SER A 233 -2.02 12.74 17.55
CA SER A 233 -0.74 13.40 17.87
C SER A 233 0.39 12.88 17.01
N ILE A 234 1.34 13.76 16.69
CA ILE A 234 2.48 13.46 15.82
C ILE A 234 3.77 13.78 16.57
N GLU A 235 4.64 12.78 16.65
CA GLU A 235 6.03 12.94 17.09
C GLU A 235 6.94 12.88 15.87
N THR A 236 7.90 13.81 15.77
CA THR A 236 8.87 13.86 14.66
C THR A 236 10.28 13.82 15.22
N LYS A 237 11.13 12.96 14.63
CA LYS A 237 12.57 12.88 14.92
C LYS A 237 13.34 13.10 13.62
N ILE A 238 14.44 13.83 13.68
CA ILE A 238 15.34 14.09 12.55
C ILE A 238 16.68 13.43 12.86
N SER A 239 17.21 12.71 11.91
CA SER A 239 18.54 12.08 12.00
C SER A 239 19.54 12.84 11.16
N ASP A 240 20.77 12.92 11.67
CA ASP A 240 21.95 13.44 10.97
C ASP A 240 22.93 12.31 10.56
N SER A 241 22.57 11.04 10.79
CA SER A 241 23.45 9.91 10.49
C SER A 241 22.71 8.72 9.88
N GLU A 242 23.37 8.03 8.96
CA GLU A 242 22.87 6.79 8.36
C GLU A 242 22.77 5.65 9.41
N GLU A 243 23.60 5.65 10.42
CA GLU A 243 23.55 4.67 11.52
C GLU A 243 22.23 4.79 12.28
N THR A 244 21.83 6.00 12.67
CA THR A 244 20.54 6.25 13.33
C THR A 244 19.36 5.86 12.44
N ILE A 245 19.43 6.16 11.14
CA ILE A 245 18.39 5.77 10.17
C ILE A 245 18.28 4.24 10.10
N ARG A 246 19.41 3.52 10.08
CA ARG A 246 19.43 2.05 10.08
C ARG A 246 18.79 1.49 11.35
N LEU A 247 19.17 2.00 12.53
CA LEU A 247 18.56 1.62 13.80
C LEU A 247 17.04 1.87 13.83
N TRP A 248 16.56 2.98 13.24
CA TRP A 248 15.13 3.23 13.09
C TRP A 248 14.46 2.24 12.16
N MET A 249 15.09 1.86 11.04
CA MET A 249 14.54 0.86 10.12
C MET A 249 14.43 -0.52 10.78
N GLU A 250 15.39 -0.92 11.57
CA GLU A 250 15.34 -2.16 12.36
C GLU A 250 14.27 -2.09 13.45
N HIS A 251 14.30 -1.05 14.27
CA HIS A 251 13.42 -0.93 15.44
C HIS A 251 11.95 -0.72 15.09
N TYR A 252 11.66 0.20 14.16
CA TYR A 252 10.28 0.59 13.85
C TYR A 252 9.67 -0.23 12.73
N PHE A 253 10.45 -0.80 11.83
CA PHE A 253 9.91 -1.46 10.62
C PHE A 253 10.29 -2.95 10.54
N GLY A 254 11.15 -3.43 11.43
CA GLY A 254 11.61 -4.83 11.44
C GLY A 254 12.44 -5.19 10.20
N LEU A 255 13.13 -4.20 9.62
CA LEU A 255 13.99 -4.40 8.46
C LEU A 255 15.41 -4.69 8.93
N GLU A 256 15.81 -5.96 8.87
CA GLU A 256 17.16 -6.38 9.20
C GLU A 256 18.10 -6.13 8.02
N PHE A 257 19.24 -5.47 8.28
CA PHE A 257 20.31 -5.28 7.32
C PHE A 257 21.44 -6.21 7.69
N LEU A 258 21.76 -7.16 6.80
CA LEU A 258 22.96 -7.98 6.96
C LEU A 258 24.16 -7.04 7.10
N GLN A 259 24.90 -7.16 8.20
CA GLN A 259 26.19 -6.49 8.33
C GLN A 259 27.08 -7.01 7.21
N ILE A 260 27.45 -6.12 6.29
CA ILE A 260 28.46 -6.40 5.24
C ILE A 260 29.84 -6.29 5.85
#